data_5f2d6dd2fc427e757949d1479d4e5d5e
#
_entry.id   5f2d6dd2fc427e757949d1479d4e5d5e
#
_cell.length_a   1.000
_cell.length_b   1.000
_cell.length_c   1.000
_cell.angle_alpha   90.00
_cell.angle_beta   90.00
_cell.angle_gamma   90.00
#
_symmetry.space_group_name_H-M   'P 1'
#
loop_
_entity.id
_entity.type
_entity.pdbx_description
1 polymer ?
#
loop_
_entity_poly.entity_id
_entity_poly.type
_entity_poly.pdbx_seq_one_letter_code
_entity_poly.pdbx_strand_id
1 'polypeptide(L)' 'MKAIVWSKNQCPYCDQAKALLKMKGIEFEERNINKDYTKEQLLEAVPTARTVPQIF' A
#
# COMPACT_ATOMS: atom_id res chain seq x y z
N MET A 1 -8.50 -14.42 -1.35
CA MET A 1 -7.46 -13.84 -0.50
C MET A 1 -7.45 -12.33 -0.68
N LYS A 2 -7.04 -11.61 0.33
CA LYS A 2 -7.05 -10.15 0.33
C LYS A 2 -5.62 -9.62 0.37
N ALA A 3 -5.30 -8.74 -0.56
CA ALA A 3 -3.99 -8.09 -0.58
C ALA A 3 -3.97 -6.89 0.36
N ILE A 4 -2.80 -6.53 0.85
CA ILE A 4 -2.60 -5.32 1.65
C ILE A 4 -1.67 -4.42 0.87
N VAL A 5 -2.12 -3.18 0.65
CA VAL A 5 -1.37 -2.18 -0.11
C VAL A 5 -0.99 -1.03 0.82
N TRP A 6 0.30 -0.88 1.07
CA TRP A 6 0.82 0.28 1.79
C TRP A 6 1.08 1.41 0.80
N SER A 7 0.50 2.56 1.05
CA SER A 7 0.58 3.70 0.14
C SER A 7 0.84 4.99 0.92
N LYS A 8 0.99 6.09 0.17
CA LYS A 8 1.11 7.42 0.76
C LYS A 8 0.38 8.42 -0.13
N ASN A 9 0.20 9.66 0.39
CA ASN A 9 -0.37 10.74 -0.41
C ASN A 9 0.60 11.12 -1.53
N GLN A 10 0.06 11.61 -2.64
CA GLN A 10 0.82 12.08 -3.80
C GLN A 10 1.78 11.01 -4.34
N CYS A 11 1.30 9.79 -4.40
CA CYS A 11 2.08 8.66 -4.91
C CYS A 11 1.40 8.10 -6.17
N PRO A 12 1.82 8.54 -7.39
CA PRO A 12 1.22 8.02 -8.62
C PRO A 12 1.36 6.51 -8.76
N TYR A 13 2.49 5.96 -8.33
CA TYR A 13 2.71 4.51 -8.39
C TYR A 13 1.76 3.75 -7.47
N CYS A 14 1.43 4.33 -6.32
CA CYS A 14 0.45 3.72 -5.43
C CYS A 14 -0.93 3.68 -6.07
N ASP A 15 -1.32 4.76 -6.74
CA ASP A 15 -2.58 4.83 -7.45
C ASP A 15 -2.63 3.80 -8.58
N GLN A 16 -1.54 3.65 -9.32
CA GLN A 16 -1.44 2.65 -10.38
C GLN A 16 -1.56 1.25 -9.83
N ALA A 17 -0.90 0.96 -8.72
CA ALA A 17 -0.97 -0.35 -8.10
C ALA A 17 -2.40 -0.69 -7.67
N LYS A 18 -3.09 0.27 -7.05
CA LYS A 18 -4.48 0.08 -6.63
C LYS A 18 -5.40 -0.12 -7.83
N ALA A 19 -5.20 0.67 -8.88
CA ALA A 19 -6.00 0.53 -10.10
C ALA A 19 -5.79 -0.83 -10.74
N LEU A 20 -4.55 -1.32 -10.76
CA LEU A 20 -4.24 -2.63 -11.31
C LEU A 20 -4.94 -3.75 -10.54
N LEU A 21 -4.93 -3.67 -9.22
CA LEU A 21 -5.61 -4.67 -8.39
C LEU A 21 -7.11 -4.66 -8.63
N LYS A 22 -7.70 -3.48 -8.75
CA LYS A 22 -9.12 -3.36 -9.06
C LYS A 22 -9.44 -3.94 -10.44
N MET A 23 -8.59 -3.67 -11.42
CA MET A 23 -8.79 -4.17 -12.77
C MET A 23 -8.76 -5.69 -12.81
N LYS A 24 -7.96 -6.32 -11.99
CA LYS A 24 -7.85 -7.78 -11.90
C LYS A 24 -8.90 -8.41 -10.99
N GLY A 25 -9.74 -7.60 -10.36
CA GLY A 25 -10.77 -8.10 -9.45
C GLY A 25 -10.22 -8.63 -8.14
N ILE A 26 -9.06 -8.17 -7.71
CA ILE A 26 -8.44 -8.59 -6.46
C ILE A 26 -8.88 -7.66 -5.35
N GLU A 27 -9.42 -8.20 -4.26
CA GLU A 27 -9.73 -7.42 -3.08
C GLU A 27 -8.44 -7.00 -2.39
N PHE A 28 -8.41 -5.78 -1.90
CA PHE A 28 -7.25 -5.28 -1.17
C PHE A 28 -7.65 -4.29 -0.08
N GLU A 29 -6.81 -4.19 0.94
CA GLU A 29 -6.92 -3.17 1.97
C GLU A 29 -5.84 -2.14 1.73
N GLU A 30 -6.22 -0.87 1.64
CA GLU A 30 -5.24 0.22 1.52
C GLU A 30 -4.86 0.71 2.90
N ARG A 31 -3.55 0.80 3.16
CA ARG A 31 -3.02 1.37 4.39
C ARG A 31 -2.16 2.58 4.03
N ASN A 32 -2.73 3.77 4.22
CA ASN A 32 -2.08 5.01 3.83
C ASN A 32 -1.27 5.54 5.01
N ILE A 33 0.05 5.62 4.84
CA ILE A 33 0.98 6.04 5.90
C ILE A 33 0.94 7.55 6.19
N ASN A 34 0.14 8.31 5.43
CA ASN A 34 -0.08 9.72 5.69
C ASN A 34 -1.44 10.00 6.32
N LYS A 35 -2.25 8.97 6.57
CA LYS A 35 -3.59 9.12 7.15
C LYS A 35 -3.76 8.23 8.37
N ASP A 36 -4.20 7.00 8.14
CA ASP A 36 -4.56 6.07 9.21
C ASP A 36 -3.37 5.35 9.81
N TYR A 37 -2.26 5.33 9.08
CA TYR A 37 -1.06 4.60 9.47
C TYR A 37 0.15 5.51 9.39
N THR A 38 1.24 5.08 9.99
CA THR A 38 2.51 5.81 9.96
C THR A 38 3.56 5.01 9.23
N LYS A 39 4.64 5.70 8.82
CA LYS A 39 5.79 5.04 8.23
C LYS A 39 6.40 4.04 9.20
N GLU A 40 6.36 4.34 10.48
CA GLU A 40 6.86 3.43 11.51
C GLU A 40 6.08 2.13 11.53
N GLN A 41 4.76 2.20 11.38
CA GLN A 41 3.92 1.01 11.31
C GLN A 41 4.24 0.18 10.07
N LEU A 42 4.51 0.85 8.94
CA LEU A 42 4.94 0.14 7.74
C LEU A 42 6.25 -0.59 7.97
N LEU A 43 7.23 0.07 8.57
CA LEU A 43 8.54 -0.54 8.84
C LEU A 43 8.44 -1.69 9.86
N GLU A 44 7.49 -1.58 10.78
CA GLU A 44 7.24 -2.64 11.75
C GLU A 44 6.69 -3.90 11.05
N ALA A 45 5.77 -3.70 10.11
CA ALA A 45 5.19 -4.80 9.34
C ALA A 45 6.18 -5.34 8.31
N VAL A 46 6.93 -4.45 7.67
CA VAL A 46 7.88 -4.78 6.61
C VAL A 46 9.19 -4.06 6.86
N PRO A 47 10.09 -4.63 7.68
CA PRO A 47 11.33 -3.95 8.07
C PRO A 47 12.24 -3.54 6.90
N THR A 48 12.10 -4.21 5.75
CA THR A 48 12.90 -3.90 4.57
C THR A 48 12.23 -2.91 3.63
N ALA A 49 11.03 -2.42 3.97
CA ALA A 49 10.32 -1.49 3.11
C ALA A 49 11.04 -0.14 3.06
N ARG A 50 11.44 0.27 1.87
CA ARG A 50 12.11 1.55 1.65
C ARG A 50 11.25 2.50 0.86
N THR A 51 10.32 1.98 0.09
CA THR A 51 9.48 2.76 -0.78
C THR A 51 8.06 2.25 -0.73
N VAL A 52 7.13 3.04 -1.22
CA VAL A 52 5.75 2.64 -1.47
C VAL A 52 5.51 2.68 -2.98
N PRO A 53 4.60 1.90 -3.54
CA PRO A 53 3.70 1.00 -2.83
C PRO A 53 4.37 -0.30 -2.37
N GLN A 54 3.87 -0.87 -1.28
CA GLN A 54 4.24 -2.21 -0.84
C GLN A 54 2.97 -3.06 -0.85
N ILE A 55 3.01 -4.18 -1.54
CA ILE A 55 1.84 -5.05 -1.74
C ILE A 55 2.13 -6.46 -1.22
N PHE A 56 1.18 -6.95 -0.41
CA PHE A 56 1.33 -8.29 0.20
C PHE A 56 0.10 -9.15 0.01
#